data_cfc7f1a9fd224ce89c3acb6586ccfa32
#
_entry.id   cfc7f1a9fd224ce89c3acb6586ccfa32
#
_cell.length_a   1.000
_cell.length_b   1.000
_cell.length_c   1.000
_cell.angle_alpha   90.00
_cell.angle_beta   90.00
_cell.angle_gamma   90.00
#
_symmetry.space_group_name_H-M   'P 1'
#
loop_
_entity.id
_entity.type
_entity.pdbx_description
1 polymer ?
#
loop_
_entity_poly.entity_id
_entity_poly.type
_entity_poly.pdbx_seq_one_letter_code
_entity_poly.pdbx_strand_id
1 'polypeptide(L)'
;LGLAAKTDRLDARVLAQFAEKVQPAPVEKMPEKQAEIQQLVARRRQLIDLRTVESNRLESTGSKPARKSIQAVLKILERQINGIEAAIEKLVESDDDWRQKTELVQSVPGLGGATATTLLPDVPELGKLNRQQISSLVGLAPFNRDSGKHQGKRSIGGGRKSVRSVLYMAALAARRCNPVIKAFADRLAQHGKPFKVVLTACMRKLLVIVNALVKSGQVWNPNLAS
;
A
#
# COMPACT_ATOMS: atom_id res chain seq x y z
N LEU A 1 7.67 -7.06 -29.95
CA LEU A 1 7.92 -5.80 -30.65
C LEU A 1 9.22 -5.19 -30.10
N GLY A 2 10.36 -5.41 -30.77
CA GLY A 2 11.69 -4.92 -30.36
C GLY A 2 11.93 -3.44 -30.74
N LEU A 3 11.04 -2.54 -30.35
CA LEU A 3 11.16 -1.12 -30.65
C LEU A 3 11.85 -0.41 -29.47
N ALA A 4 13.10 0.01 -29.67
CA ALA A 4 13.91 0.69 -28.66
C ALA A 4 13.59 2.21 -28.52
N ALA A 5 12.89 2.82 -29.47
CA ALA A 5 12.53 4.24 -29.44
C ALA A 5 11.13 4.43 -28.82
N LYS A 6 11.03 5.30 -27.82
CA LYS A 6 9.77 5.68 -27.20
C LYS A 6 9.28 6.98 -27.83
N THR A 7 8.19 6.90 -28.62
CA THR A 7 7.50 8.07 -29.18
C THR A 7 6.00 7.88 -29.03
N ASP A 8 5.26 8.96 -28.86
CA ASP A 8 3.79 8.94 -28.70
C ASP A 8 3.09 8.20 -29.83
N ARG A 9 3.62 8.29 -31.06
CA ARG A 9 3.08 7.57 -32.22
C ARG A 9 3.26 6.06 -32.13
N LEU A 10 4.40 5.58 -31.58
CA LEU A 10 4.65 4.15 -31.35
C LEU A 10 3.80 3.63 -30.20
N ASP A 11 3.69 4.40 -29.12
CA ASP A 11 2.86 4.06 -27.97
C ASP A 11 1.38 3.95 -28.39
N ALA A 12 0.86 4.90 -29.18
CA ALA A 12 -0.50 4.85 -29.71
C ALA A 12 -0.74 3.61 -30.59
N ARG A 13 0.22 3.24 -31.44
CA ARG A 13 0.13 2.03 -32.27
C ARG A 13 0.14 0.74 -31.44
N VAL A 14 1.00 0.68 -30.42
CA VAL A 14 1.06 -0.47 -29.50
C VAL A 14 -0.23 -0.61 -28.70
N LEU A 15 -0.79 0.50 -28.21
CA LEU A 15 -2.08 0.52 -27.52
C LEU A 15 -3.23 0.07 -28.42
N ALA A 16 -3.27 0.52 -29.68
CA ALA A 16 -4.28 0.11 -30.65
C ALA A 16 -4.19 -1.41 -30.91
N GLN A 17 -2.98 -1.93 -31.15
CA GLN A 17 -2.78 -3.38 -31.34
C GLN A 17 -3.12 -4.20 -30.09
N PHE A 18 -2.83 -3.67 -28.90
CA PHE A 18 -3.22 -4.31 -27.64
C PHE A 18 -4.74 -4.37 -27.52
N ALA A 19 -5.43 -3.26 -27.75
CA ALA A 19 -6.89 -3.19 -27.69
C ALA A 19 -7.55 -4.16 -28.67
N GLU A 20 -7.03 -4.22 -29.91
CA GLU A 20 -7.54 -5.13 -30.95
C GLU A 20 -7.35 -6.62 -30.62
N LYS A 21 -6.14 -6.99 -30.12
CA LYS A 21 -5.80 -8.40 -29.88
C LYS A 21 -6.27 -8.92 -28.53
N VAL A 22 -6.22 -8.11 -27.49
CA VAL A 22 -6.51 -8.51 -26.11
C VAL A 22 -7.97 -8.25 -25.74
N GLN A 23 -8.63 -7.28 -26.40
CA GLN A 23 -10.01 -6.87 -26.14
C GLN A 23 -10.29 -6.76 -24.63
N PRO A 24 -9.54 -5.91 -23.90
CA PRO A 24 -9.68 -5.82 -22.46
C PRO A 24 -11.12 -5.43 -22.09
N ALA A 25 -11.65 -6.07 -21.06
CA ALA A 25 -12.95 -5.69 -20.52
C ALA A 25 -12.97 -4.21 -20.13
N PRO A 26 -14.07 -3.48 -20.41
CA PRO A 26 -14.20 -2.09 -19.96
C PRO A 26 -13.99 -1.97 -18.47
N VAL A 27 -13.18 -1.00 -18.05
CA VAL A 27 -13.00 -0.68 -16.64
C VAL A 27 -14.21 0.12 -16.17
N GLU A 28 -14.91 -0.37 -15.14
CA GLU A 28 -15.99 0.38 -14.52
C GLU A 28 -15.50 1.75 -14.05
N LYS A 29 -16.29 2.79 -14.32
CA LYS A 29 -15.97 4.13 -13.85
C LYS A 29 -15.94 4.13 -12.32
N MET A 30 -14.82 4.59 -11.77
CA MET A 30 -14.67 4.70 -10.32
C MET A 30 -15.75 5.63 -9.75
N PRO A 31 -16.45 5.23 -8.68
CA PRO A 31 -17.41 6.10 -8.00
C PRO A 31 -16.74 7.42 -7.56
N GLU A 32 -17.46 8.54 -7.65
CA GLU A 32 -16.91 9.88 -7.34
C GLU A 32 -16.33 9.97 -5.92
N LYS A 33 -17.05 9.44 -4.92
CA LYS A 33 -16.55 9.36 -3.54
C LYS A 33 -15.23 8.60 -3.43
N GLN A 34 -15.09 7.48 -4.14
CA GLN A 34 -13.86 6.71 -4.14
C GLN A 34 -12.71 7.49 -4.77
N ALA A 35 -12.97 8.19 -5.86
CA ALA A 35 -12.00 9.06 -6.52
C ALA A 35 -11.56 10.21 -5.59
N GLU A 36 -12.50 10.82 -4.86
CA GLU A 36 -12.23 11.88 -3.89
C GLU A 36 -11.34 11.37 -2.74
N ILE A 37 -11.71 10.25 -2.11
CA ILE A 37 -10.90 9.63 -1.05
C ILE A 37 -9.49 9.32 -1.57
N GLN A 38 -9.36 8.78 -2.78
CA GLN A 38 -8.06 8.46 -3.38
C GLN A 38 -7.19 9.72 -3.57
N GLN A 39 -7.79 10.85 -3.99
CA GLN A 39 -7.09 12.13 -4.12
C GLN A 39 -6.65 12.68 -2.76
N LEU A 40 -7.51 12.62 -1.74
CA LEU A 40 -7.18 13.04 -0.38
C LEU A 40 -6.05 12.18 0.22
N VAL A 41 -6.09 10.86 0.05
CA VAL A 41 -5.02 9.95 0.49
C VAL A 41 -3.70 10.25 -0.24
N ALA A 42 -3.74 10.52 -1.53
CA ALA A 42 -2.56 10.93 -2.28
C ALA A 42 -2.00 12.27 -1.76
N ARG A 43 -2.88 13.25 -1.47
CA ARG A 43 -2.48 14.54 -0.90
C ARG A 43 -1.90 14.40 0.50
N ARG A 44 -2.53 13.60 1.36
CA ARG A 44 -2.00 13.28 2.69
C ARG A 44 -0.56 12.75 2.62
N ARG A 45 -0.30 11.82 1.72
CA ARG A 45 1.05 11.26 1.51
C ARG A 45 2.06 12.33 1.11
N GLN A 46 1.72 13.19 0.14
CA GLN A 46 2.58 14.30 -0.27
C GLN A 46 2.94 15.22 0.91
N LEU A 47 1.97 15.54 1.76
CA LEU A 47 2.20 16.37 2.94
C LEU A 47 3.10 15.67 3.98
N ILE A 48 2.95 14.37 4.18
CA ILE A 48 3.81 13.57 5.06
C ILE A 48 5.24 13.51 4.53
N ASP A 49 5.42 13.35 3.21
CA ASP A 49 6.74 13.35 2.57
C ASP A 49 7.43 14.71 2.77
N LEU A 50 6.71 15.83 2.55
CA LEU A 50 7.21 17.18 2.80
C LEU A 50 7.58 17.38 4.28
N ARG A 51 6.74 16.94 5.22
CA ARG A 51 7.02 16.99 6.66
C ARG A 51 8.31 16.25 7.00
N THR A 52 8.50 15.07 6.42
CA THR A 52 9.71 14.27 6.64
C THR A 52 10.97 14.99 6.15
N VAL A 53 10.91 15.62 4.98
CA VAL A 53 12.00 16.43 4.44
C VAL A 53 12.35 17.60 5.35
N GLU A 54 11.32 18.34 5.81
CA GLU A 54 11.53 19.49 6.71
C GLU A 54 12.04 19.05 8.10
N SER A 55 11.57 17.92 8.62
CA SER A 55 12.07 17.36 9.88
C SER A 55 13.57 17.02 9.79
N ASN A 56 13.99 16.36 8.71
CA ASN A 56 15.40 16.05 8.49
C ASN A 56 16.26 17.32 8.35
N ARG A 57 15.73 18.38 7.70
CA ARG A 57 16.41 19.69 7.62
C ARG A 57 16.53 20.32 8.99
N LEU A 58 15.51 20.21 9.85
CA LEU A 58 15.55 20.76 11.20
C LEU A 58 16.67 20.13 12.04
N GLU A 59 16.90 18.83 11.90
CA GLU A 59 17.97 18.11 12.62
C GLU A 59 19.36 18.56 12.15
N SER A 60 19.55 18.84 10.87
CA SER A 60 20.84 19.24 10.29
C SER A 60 21.14 20.74 10.36
N THR A 61 20.16 21.58 10.72
CA THR A 61 20.29 23.05 10.68
C THR A 61 20.75 23.63 12.01
N GLY A 62 21.91 24.32 12.05
CA GLY A 62 22.45 25.01 13.23
C GLY A 62 21.94 26.43 13.44
N SER A 63 21.51 27.14 12.37
CA SER A 63 21.08 28.54 12.41
C SER A 63 19.74 28.71 13.13
N LYS A 64 19.67 29.50 14.18
CA LYS A 64 18.44 29.80 14.92
C LYS A 64 17.32 30.38 14.05
N PRO A 65 17.54 31.38 13.16
CA PRO A 65 16.51 31.90 12.27
C PRO A 65 15.96 30.83 11.30
N ALA A 66 16.86 30.01 10.72
CA ALA A 66 16.48 28.93 9.80
C ALA A 66 15.65 27.86 10.53
N ARG A 67 16.05 27.45 11.74
CA ARG A 67 15.26 26.52 12.59
C ARG A 67 13.86 27.04 12.86
N LYS A 68 13.71 28.33 13.21
CA LYS A 68 12.41 28.97 13.45
C LYS A 68 11.53 28.92 12.19
N SER A 69 12.10 29.20 11.03
CA SER A 69 11.38 29.11 9.74
C SER A 69 10.91 27.67 9.46
N ILE A 70 11.79 26.67 9.59
CA ILE A 70 11.43 25.25 9.38
C ILE A 70 10.32 24.81 10.35
N GLN A 71 10.41 25.18 11.62
CA GLN A 71 9.40 24.85 12.62
C GLN A 71 8.03 25.47 12.27
N ALA A 72 7.97 26.68 11.70
CA ALA A 72 6.74 27.29 11.25
C ALA A 72 6.11 26.49 10.08
N VAL A 73 6.93 26.02 9.11
CA VAL A 73 6.47 25.18 8.02
C VAL A 73 5.94 23.83 8.55
N LEU A 74 6.64 23.19 9.47
CA LEU A 74 6.21 21.93 10.10
C LEU A 74 4.83 22.05 10.76
N LYS A 75 4.57 23.14 11.49
CA LYS A 75 3.25 23.42 12.09
C LYS A 75 2.15 23.53 11.05
N ILE A 76 2.43 24.16 9.91
CA ILE A 76 1.47 24.29 8.81
C ILE A 76 1.19 22.91 8.21
N LEU A 77 2.24 22.11 7.93
CA LEU A 77 2.10 20.78 7.38
C LEU A 77 1.29 19.87 8.31
N GLU A 78 1.52 19.88 9.61
CA GLU A 78 0.75 19.12 10.59
C GLU A 78 -0.74 19.50 10.58
N ARG A 79 -1.04 20.80 10.56
CA ARG A 79 -2.44 21.27 10.46
C ARG A 79 -3.12 20.79 9.17
N GLN A 80 -2.41 20.85 8.03
CA GLN A 80 -2.92 20.38 6.76
C GLN A 80 -3.14 18.86 6.75
N ILE A 81 -2.23 18.08 7.32
CA ILE A 81 -2.37 16.63 7.45
C ILE A 81 -3.61 16.28 8.26
N ASN A 82 -3.76 16.89 9.44
CA ASN A 82 -4.92 16.67 10.31
C ASN A 82 -6.24 17.04 9.62
N GLY A 83 -6.27 18.14 8.87
CA GLY A 83 -7.46 18.54 8.08
C GLY A 83 -7.83 17.54 6.99
N ILE A 84 -6.83 17.00 6.27
CA ILE A 84 -7.06 15.96 5.26
C ILE A 84 -7.51 14.64 5.92
N GLU A 85 -6.94 14.27 7.06
CA GLU A 85 -7.34 13.07 7.82
C GLU A 85 -8.80 13.16 8.27
N ALA A 86 -9.21 14.29 8.82
CA ALA A 86 -10.61 14.52 9.19
C ALA A 86 -11.58 14.49 7.99
N ALA A 87 -11.15 15.02 6.84
CA ALA A 87 -11.96 14.95 5.61
C ALA A 87 -12.13 13.51 5.11
N ILE A 88 -11.07 12.71 5.13
CA ILE A 88 -11.12 11.28 4.78
C ILE A 88 -12.07 10.53 5.74
N GLU A 89 -11.92 10.74 7.04
CA GLU A 89 -12.75 10.10 8.07
C GLU A 89 -14.23 10.40 7.85
N LYS A 90 -14.58 11.68 7.63
CA LYS A 90 -15.95 12.09 7.33
C LYS A 90 -16.53 11.42 6.08
N LEU A 91 -15.74 11.28 5.01
CA LEU A 91 -16.16 10.60 3.79
C LEU A 91 -16.39 9.10 4.01
N VAL A 92 -15.51 8.45 4.77
CA VAL A 92 -15.65 7.03 5.15
C VAL A 92 -16.89 6.82 5.99
N GLU A 93 -17.13 7.65 7.01
CA GLU A 93 -18.30 7.53 7.89
C GLU A 93 -19.63 7.80 7.15
N SER A 94 -19.62 8.60 6.11
CA SER A 94 -20.81 8.90 5.29
C SER A 94 -21.24 7.80 4.33
N ASP A 95 -20.55 6.66 4.32
CA ASP A 95 -20.80 5.54 3.40
C ASP A 95 -20.67 4.21 4.15
N ASP A 96 -21.78 3.48 4.26
CA ASP A 96 -21.85 2.23 5.03
C ASP A 96 -20.94 1.14 4.49
N ASP A 97 -20.78 1.01 3.18
CA ASP A 97 -19.86 0.03 2.56
C ASP A 97 -18.40 0.36 2.89
N TRP A 98 -18.02 1.64 2.82
CA TRP A 98 -16.68 2.09 3.20
C TRP A 98 -16.40 1.90 4.68
N ARG A 99 -17.37 2.26 5.53
CA ARG A 99 -17.27 2.07 6.99
C ARG A 99 -17.07 0.59 7.32
N GLN A 100 -17.94 -0.29 6.79
CA GLN A 100 -17.83 -1.73 7.01
C GLN A 100 -16.48 -2.29 6.54
N LYS A 101 -16.02 -1.95 5.35
CA LYS A 101 -14.71 -2.38 4.85
C LYS A 101 -13.55 -1.86 5.71
N THR A 102 -13.65 -0.63 6.20
CA THR A 102 -12.66 -0.04 7.10
C THR A 102 -12.60 -0.80 8.42
N GLU A 103 -13.74 -1.13 9.02
CA GLU A 103 -13.84 -1.95 10.23
C GLU A 103 -13.25 -3.35 10.04
N LEU A 104 -13.52 -3.99 8.89
CA LEU A 104 -12.93 -5.29 8.55
C LEU A 104 -11.39 -5.22 8.51
N VAL A 105 -10.82 -4.20 7.89
CA VAL A 105 -9.36 -4.01 7.84
C VAL A 105 -8.80 -3.76 9.25
N GLN A 106 -9.44 -2.89 10.03
CA GLN A 106 -9.00 -2.51 11.37
C GLN A 106 -9.17 -3.64 12.39
N SER A 107 -10.05 -4.62 12.12
CA SER A 107 -10.18 -5.79 12.99
C SER A 107 -8.90 -6.63 13.08
N VAL A 108 -8.00 -6.51 12.09
CA VAL A 108 -6.71 -7.22 12.08
C VAL A 108 -5.71 -6.49 12.98
N PRO A 109 -5.22 -7.11 14.07
CA PRO A 109 -4.23 -6.47 14.96
C PRO A 109 -2.99 -6.03 14.19
N GLY A 110 -2.64 -4.75 14.32
CA GLY A 110 -1.53 -4.10 13.63
C GLY A 110 -1.92 -3.33 12.36
N LEU A 111 -3.19 -3.37 11.94
CA LEU A 111 -3.73 -2.55 10.87
C LEU A 111 -4.62 -1.44 11.45
N GLY A 112 -4.15 -0.21 11.41
CA GLY A 112 -4.91 0.96 11.89
C GLY A 112 -5.65 1.69 10.76
N GLY A 113 -6.34 2.79 11.11
CA GLY A 113 -7.09 3.63 10.17
C GLY A 113 -6.28 4.09 8.96
N ALA A 114 -5.03 4.52 9.17
CA ALA A 114 -4.14 4.92 8.08
C ALA A 114 -3.87 3.79 7.06
N THR A 115 -3.84 2.53 7.52
CA THR A 115 -3.69 1.37 6.63
C THR A 115 -4.98 1.13 5.84
N ALA A 116 -6.14 1.17 6.50
CA ALA A 116 -7.44 0.97 5.86
C ALA A 116 -7.71 2.06 4.81
N THR A 117 -7.54 3.33 5.18
CA THR A 117 -7.76 4.48 4.29
C THR A 117 -6.79 4.56 3.11
N THR A 118 -5.65 3.87 3.16
CA THR A 118 -4.75 3.73 2.01
C THR A 118 -5.06 2.49 1.17
N LEU A 119 -5.31 1.33 1.82
CA LEU A 119 -5.55 0.07 1.13
C LEU A 119 -6.83 0.10 0.31
N LEU A 120 -7.94 0.54 0.88
CA LEU A 120 -9.25 0.46 0.24
C LEU A 120 -9.35 1.29 -1.04
N PRO A 121 -8.94 2.59 -1.06
CA PRO A 121 -8.99 3.38 -2.29
C PRO A 121 -7.89 3.00 -3.28
N ASP A 122 -6.68 2.66 -2.80
CA ASP A 122 -5.56 2.31 -3.67
C ASP A 122 -5.66 0.87 -4.22
N VAL A 123 -6.54 0.01 -3.67
CA VAL A 123 -6.73 -1.38 -4.12
C VAL A 123 -8.24 -1.71 -4.22
N PRO A 124 -8.99 -1.14 -5.17
CA PRO A 124 -10.42 -1.41 -5.36
C PRO A 124 -10.72 -2.86 -5.75
N GLU A 125 -9.70 -3.63 -6.09
CA GLU A 125 -9.79 -5.06 -6.42
C GLU A 125 -9.76 -5.97 -5.16
N LEU A 126 -9.64 -5.40 -3.96
CA LEU A 126 -9.73 -6.17 -2.71
C LEU A 126 -11.05 -6.95 -2.64
N GLY A 127 -10.94 -8.22 -2.26
CA GLY A 127 -12.06 -9.15 -2.22
C GLY A 127 -12.40 -9.83 -3.55
N LYS A 128 -11.93 -9.29 -4.69
CA LYS A 128 -12.23 -9.80 -6.04
C LYS A 128 -11.13 -10.72 -6.61
N LEU A 129 -9.89 -10.51 -6.21
CA LEU A 129 -8.72 -11.23 -6.71
C LEU A 129 -8.34 -12.42 -5.84
N ASN A 130 -7.64 -13.41 -6.43
CA ASN A 130 -7.01 -14.47 -5.66
C ASN A 130 -5.70 -14.00 -5.00
N ARG A 131 -5.14 -14.83 -4.10
CA ARG A 131 -3.92 -14.51 -3.31
C ARG A 131 -2.69 -14.20 -4.17
N GLN A 132 -2.57 -14.79 -5.33
CA GLN A 132 -1.43 -14.57 -6.23
C GLN A 132 -1.60 -13.27 -7.00
N GLN A 133 -2.79 -13.05 -7.56
CA GLN A 133 -3.14 -11.85 -8.31
C GLN A 133 -3.00 -10.59 -7.45
N ILE A 134 -3.58 -10.59 -6.23
CA ILE A 134 -3.49 -9.41 -5.34
C ILE A 134 -2.04 -9.13 -4.92
N SER A 135 -1.24 -10.18 -4.68
CA SER A 135 0.17 -10.02 -4.33
C SER A 135 1.00 -9.46 -5.48
N SER A 136 0.73 -9.89 -6.72
CA SER A 136 1.39 -9.38 -7.93
C SER A 136 0.98 -7.93 -8.21
N LEU A 137 -0.31 -7.61 -8.10
CA LEU A 137 -0.84 -6.26 -8.32
C LEU A 137 -0.19 -5.22 -7.39
N VAL A 138 -0.02 -5.57 -6.12
CA VAL A 138 0.64 -4.70 -5.13
C VAL A 138 2.16 -4.70 -5.27
N GLY A 139 2.73 -5.68 -5.99
CA GLY A 139 4.18 -5.83 -6.16
C GLY A 139 4.86 -6.48 -4.95
N LEU A 140 4.15 -7.40 -4.27
CA LEU A 140 4.67 -8.25 -3.18
C LEU A 140 4.96 -9.68 -3.64
N ALA A 141 4.70 -10.03 -4.90
CA ALA A 141 5.15 -11.26 -5.49
C ALA A 141 6.63 -11.11 -5.88
N PRO A 142 7.50 -12.06 -5.47
CA PRO A 142 8.90 -11.99 -5.84
C PRO A 142 9.07 -12.30 -7.34
N PHE A 143 9.87 -11.48 -8.02
CA PHE A 143 10.29 -11.72 -9.41
C PHE A 143 11.51 -12.62 -9.44
N ASN A 144 11.50 -13.62 -10.30
CA ASN A 144 12.67 -14.41 -10.63
C ASN A 144 13.58 -13.58 -11.54
N ARG A 145 14.88 -13.67 -11.28
CA ARG A 145 15.93 -13.10 -12.12
C ARG A 145 16.88 -14.20 -12.55
N ASP A 146 16.31 -15.32 -13.01
CA ASP A 146 17.06 -16.47 -13.44
C ASP A 146 17.39 -16.34 -14.93
N SER A 147 18.64 -16.60 -15.32
CA SER A 147 19.09 -16.62 -16.72
C SER A 147 20.03 -17.81 -16.95
N GLY A 148 19.62 -18.76 -17.75
CA GLY A 148 20.37 -19.98 -18.00
C GLY A 148 20.67 -20.75 -16.69
N LYS A 149 21.95 -20.98 -16.38
CA LYS A 149 22.38 -21.65 -15.15
C LYS A 149 22.46 -20.73 -13.93
N HIS A 150 22.29 -19.42 -14.11
CA HIS A 150 22.38 -18.43 -13.02
C HIS A 150 21.02 -18.26 -12.33
N GLN A 151 20.96 -18.61 -11.04
CA GLN A 151 19.81 -18.30 -10.17
C GLN A 151 20.04 -16.98 -9.44
N GLY A 152 19.37 -15.92 -9.89
CA GLY A 152 19.47 -14.59 -9.30
C GLY A 152 18.69 -14.47 -7.98
N LYS A 153 19.07 -13.47 -7.16
CA LYS A 153 18.31 -13.15 -5.94
C LYS A 153 16.92 -12.63 -6.31
N ARG A 154 15.90 -13.28 -5.74
CA ARG A 154 14.51 -12.86 -5.89
C ARG A 154 14.27 -11.53 -5.17
N SER A 155 13.64 -10.59 -5.84
CA SER A 155 13.27 -9.28 -5.27
C SER A 155 11.82 -8.95 -5.57
N ILE A 156 11.22 -8.15 -4.69
CA ILE A 156 9.89 -7.56 -4.93
C ILE A 156 10.05 -6.23 -5.66
N GLY A 157 9.07 -5.85 -6.47
CA GLY A 157 9.11 -4.58 -7.21
C GLY A 157 7.86 -4.34 -8.02
N GLY A 158 7.81 -3.19 -8.71
CA GLY A 158 6.63 -2.81 -9.48
C GLY A 158 5.40 -2.56 -8.61
N GLY A 159 4.22 -2.64 -9.18
CA GLY A 159 2.94 -2.52 -8.48
C GLY A 159 2.74 -1.21 -7.71
N ARG A 160 1.88 -1.21 -6.69
CA ARG A 160 1.42 -0.02 -5.95
C ARG A 160 2.35 0.32 -4.79
N LYS A 161 3.30 1.24 -5.00
CA LYS A 161 4.30 1.63 -3.99
C LYS A 161 3.68 2.17 -2.69
N SER A 162 2.61 2.96 -2.78
CA SER A 162 1.89 3.50 -1.61
C SER A 162 1.40 2.38 -0.67
N VAL A 163 0.78 1.38 -1.27
CA VAL A 163 0.25 0.21 -0.56
C VAL A 163 1.39 -0.59 0.11
N ARG A 164 2.51 -0.80 -0.59
CA ARG A 164 3.66 -1.48 0.03
C ARG A 164 4.23 -0.71 1.21
N SER A 165 4.29 0.63 1.13
CA SER A 165 4.81 1.46 2.23
C SER A 165 3.93 1.36 3.48
N VAL A 166 2.61 1.43 3.33
CA VAL A 166 1.70 1.30 4.48
C VAL A 166 1.67 -0.12 5.04
N LEU A 167 1.73 -1.14 4.18
CA LEU A 167 1.84 -2.54 4.61
C LEU A 167 3.16 -2.85 5.33
N TYR A 168 4.25 -2.17 4.97
CA TYR A 168 5.52 -2.30 5.68
C TYR A 168 5.38 -1.86 7.14
N MET A 169 4.80 -0.69 7.38
CA MET A 169 4.55 -0.19 8.74
C MET A 169 3.55 -1.07 9.49
N ALA A 170 2.47 -1.49 8.84
CA ALA A 170 1.50 -2.42 9.40
C ALA A 170 2.14 -3.77 9.78
N ALA A 171 3.04 -4.32 8.95
CA ALA A 171 3.74 -5.56 9.25
C ALA A 171 4.70 -5.42 10.46
N LEU A 172 5.36 -4.26 10.61
CA LEU A 172 6.17 -3.98 11.80
C LEU A 172 5.32 -3.96 13.08
N ALA A 173 4.14 -3.34 13.03
CA ALA A 173 3.21 -3.30 14.16
C ALA A 173 2.64 -4.71 14.43
N ALA A 174 2.14 -5.40 13.41
CA ALA A 174 1.52 -6.71 13.52
C ALA A 174 2.48 -7.78 14.09
N ARG A 175 3.77 -7.71 13.81
CA ARG A 175 4.76 -8.59 14.44
C ARG A 175 4.81 -8.47 15.97
N ARG A 176 4.34 -7.36 16.54
CA ARG A 176 4.32 -7.12 17.98
C ARG A 176 2.99 -7.51 18.63
N CYS A 177 1.87 -7.23 17.93
CA CYS A 177 0.53 -7.34 18.51
C CYS A 177 -0.35 -8.44 17.90
N ASN A 178 0.01 -9.03 16.74
CA ASN A 178 -0.76 -10.06 16.10
C ASN A 178 -0.09 -11.44 16.29
N PRO A 179 -0.68 -12.36 17.05
CA PRO A 179 -0.05 -13.64 17.36
C PRO A 179 0.22 -14.51 16.12
N VAL A 180 -0.66 -14.47 15.11
CA VAL A 180 -0.51 -15.24 13.87
C VAL A 180 0.64 -14.71 13.03
N ILE A 181 0.79 -13.38 12.92
CA ILE A 181 1.88 -12.75 12.19
C ILE A 181 3.19 -12.90 12.94
N LYS A 182 3.17 -12.81 14.27
CA LYS A 182 4.36 -13.03 15.12
C LYS A 182 4.88 -14.45 14.94
N ALA A 183 4.03 -15.46 15.13
CA ALA A 183 4.43 -16.87 14.98
C ALA A 183 4.96 -17.18 13.56
N PHE A 184 4.33 -16.60 12.52
CA PHE A 184 4.79 -16.73 11.15
C PHE A 184 6.16 -16.08 10.94
N ALA A 185 6.39 -14.89 11.47
CA ALA A 185 7.67 -14.18 11.39
C ALA A 185 8.80 -14.93 12.12
N ASP A 186 8.51 -15.40 13.35
CA ASP A 186 9.47 -16.12 14.19
C ASP A 186 9.89 -17.44 13.51
N ARG A 187 8.96 -18.19 12.93
CA ARG A 187 9.25 -19.39 12.15
C ARG A 187 10.20 -19.11 10.98
N LEU A 188 9.97 -18.04 10.21
CA LEU A 188 10.84 -17.68 9.09
C LEU A 188 12.23 -17.23 9.55
N ALA A 189 12.31 -16.51 10.67
CA ALA A 189 13.58 -16.10 11.27
C ALA A 189 14.39 -17.29 11.76
N GLN A 190 13.76 -18.29 12.41
CA GLN A 190 14.39 -19.54 12.82
C GLN A 190 14.96 -20.34 11.63
N HIS A 191 14.34 -20.22 10.44
CA HIS A 191 14.88 -20.79 9.19
C HIS A 191 15.96 -19.89 8.54
N GLY A 192 16.55 -18.95 9.27
CA GLY A 192 17.65 -18.11 8.79
C GLY A 192 17.27 -17.08 7.75
N LYS A 193 15.98 -16.74 7.57
CA LYS A 193 15.59 -15.73 6.59
C LYS A 193 15.94 -14.31 7.07
N PRO A 194 16.56 -13.48 6.21
CA PRO A 194 16.90 -12.09 6.56
C PRO A 194 15.65 -11.27 6.95
N PHE A 195 15.83 -10.33 7.86
CA PHE A 195 14.75 -9.49 8.41
C PHE A 195 13.81 -8.89 7.33
N LYS A 196 14.38 -8.29 6.27
CA LYS A 196 13.59 -7.70 5.17
C LYS A 196 12.76 -8.73 4.41
N VAL A 197 13.26 -9.96 4.27
CA VAL A 197 12.53 -11.07 3.63
C VAL A 197 11.36 -11.51 4.52
N VAL A 198 11.60 -11.69 5.82
CA VAL A 198 10.58 -12.01 6.81
C VAL A 198 9.47 -10.94 6.79
N LEU A 199 9.85 -9.66 6.82
CA LEU A 199 8.89 -8.57 6.83
C LEU A 199 8.06 -8.51 5.54
N THR A 200 8.69 -8.72 4.38
CA THR A 200 7.97 -8.80 3.09
C THR A 200 6.98 -9.97 3.07
N ALA A 201 7.34 -11.11 3.63
CA ALA A 201 6.42 -12.23 3.76
C ALA A 201 5.23 -11.92 4.68
N CYS A 202 5.46 -11.19 5.78
CA CYS A 202 4.40 -10.69 6.67
C CYS A 202 3.47 -9.70 5.95
N MET A 203 4.02 -8.76 5.18
CA MET A 203 3.23 -7.83 4.35
C MET A 203 2.30 -8.59 3.40
N ARG A 204 2.85 -9.59 2.70
CA ARG A 204 2.06 -10.44 1.79
C ARG A 204 0.98 -11.22 2.54
N LYS A 205 1.29 -11.81 3.70
CA LYS A 205 0.30 -12.53 4.52
C LYS A 205 -0.81 -11.58 4.98
N LEU A 206 -0.49 -10.38 5.47
CA LEU A 206 -1.48 -9.37 5.85
C LEU A 206 -2.37 -8.96 4.68
N LEU A 207 -1.80 -8.70 3.50
CA LEU A 207 -2.58 -8.36 2.30
C LEU A 207 -3.56 -9.47 1.92
N VAL A 208 -3.12 -10.73 1.96
CA VAL A 208 -3.98 -11.90 1.67
C VAL A 208 -5.10 -12.03 2.70
N ILE A 209 -4.81 -11.81 3.97
CA ILE A 209 -5.80 -11.80 5.05
C ILE A 209 -6.85 -10.71 4.78
N VAL A 210 -6.44 -9.47 4.57
CA VAL A 210 -7.37 -8.36 4.29
C VAL A 210 -8.22 -8.66 3.06
N ASN A 211 -7.62 -9.18 1.99
CA ASN A 211 -8.35 -9.57 0.80
C ASN A 211 -9.42 -10.65 1.08
N ALA A 212 -9.13 -11.60 1.96
CA ALA A 212 -10.09 -12.63 2.37
C ALA A 212 -11.21 -12.05 3.24
N LEU A 213 -10.90 -11.15 4.18
CA LEU A 213 -11.89 -10.50 5.04
C LEU A 213 -12.86 -9.62 4.23
N VAL A 214 -12.35 -8.81 3.31
CA VAL A 214 -13.19 -8.00 2.42
C VAL A 214 -14.06 -8.87 1.53
N LYS A 215 -13.57 -10.04 1.08
CA LYS A 215 -14.34 -10.99 0.28
C LYS A 215 -15.46 -11.66 1.07
N SER A 216 -15.20 -12.05 2.33
CA SER A 216 -16.16 -12.80 3.16
C SER A 216 -17.11 -11.90 3.95
N GLY A 217 -16.77 -10.60 4.14
CA GLY A 217 -17.48 -9.71 5.05
C GLY A 217 -17.32 -10.07 6.53
N GLN A 218 -16.38 -10.95 6.88
CA GLN A 218 -16.18 -11.42 8.25
C GLN A 218 -15.02 -10.68 8.92
N VAL A 219 -15.17 -10.36 10.21
CA VAL A 219 -14.10 -9.78 11.02
C VAL A 219 -12.96 -10.77 11.25
N TRP A 220 -11.78 -10.25 11.58
CA TRP A 220 -10.62 -11.05 11.86
C TRP A 220 -10.85 -12.10 12.96
N ASN A 221 -10.49 -13.34 12.66
CA ASN A 221 -10.47 -14.44 13.62
C ASN A 221 -9.12 -15.17 13.51
N PRO A 222 -8.30 -15.22 14.59
CA PRO A 222 -6.99 -15.86 14.55
C PRO A 222 -7.07 -17.36 14.21
N ASN A 223 -8.16 -18.03 14.52
CA ASN A 223 -8.35 -19.47 14.27
C ASN A 223 -8.60 -19.80 12.78
N LEU A 224 -8.99 -18.81 11.97
CA LEU A 224 -9.23 -18.99 10.54
C LEU A 224 -8.03 -18.54 9.67
N ALA A 225 -6.98 -18.06 10.28
CA ALA A 225 -5.82 -17.45 9.61
C ALA A 225 -4.63 -18.40 9.41
N SER A 226 -4.84 -19.69 9.41
CA SER A 226 -3.81 -20.73 9.14
C SER A 226 -3.40 -20.84 7.67
#